data_23528436de8d9ad2d941a22563ffa9cf
#
_entry.id   23528436de8d9ad2d941a22563ffa9cf
#
_cell.length_a   1.000
_cell.length_b   1.000
_cell.length_c   1.000
_cell.angle_alpha   90.00
_cell.angle_beta   90.00
_cell.angle_gamma   90.00
#
_symmetry.space_group_name_H-M   'P 1'
#
loop_
_entity.id
_entity.type
_entity.pdbx_description
1 polymer ?
#
loop_
_entity_poly.entity_id
_entity_poly.type
_entity_poly.pdbx_seq_one_letter_code
_entity_poly.pdbx_strand_id
1 'polypeptide(L)'
;MELAPLFNQMPFARLLGIEVTEATEGTATARLEHSDDLLSNPTGEVAHGGATYALADTAGGAAVMSLAGIVTPTIDMRIDYLSPATDDLVADAELVRYGDSVAVVRVEIHDVDGTHVATAHGTYKTSGQGEETPWGEDSEVGDKVPDDLR
;
A
#
# COMPACT_ATOMS: atom_id res chain seq x y z
N MET A 1 8.86 14.72 -6.79
CA MET A 1 7.40 14.63 -6.98
C MET A 1 6.80 14.09 -5.69
N GLU A 2 5.80 14.73 -5.19
CA GLU A 2 5.03 14.19 -4.07
C GLU A 2 4.08 13.12 -4.60
N LEU A 3 4.26 11.87 -4.21
CA LEU A 3 3.45 10.74 -4.68
C LEU A 3 2.13 10.59 -3.93
N ALA A 4 2.07 11.02 -2.67
CA ALA A 4 0.87 10.92 -1.87
C ALA A 4 -0.38 11.51 -2.56
N PRO A 5 -0.34 12.71 -3.18
CA PRO A 5 -1.49 13.24 -3.91
C PRO A 5 -1.94 12.39 -5.11
N LEU A 6 -1.01 11.66 -5.74
CA LEU A 6 -1.36 10.76 -6.85
C LEU A 6 -2.18 9.56 -6.35
N PHE A 7 -1.74 8.94 -5.26
CA PHE A 7 -2.46 7.82 -4.65
C PHE A 7 -3.86 8.24 -4.18
N ASN A 8 -3.99 9.45 -3.64
CA ASN A 8 -5.26 9.98 -3.14
C ASN A 8 -6.28 10.33 -4.24
N GLN A 9 -5.86 10.29 -5.52
CA GLN A 9 -6.76 10.41 -6.67
C GLN A 9 -7.24 9.05 -7.20
N MET A 10 -6.68 7.94 -6.73
CA MET A 10 -7.10 6.60 -7.17
C MET A 10 -8.56 6.32 -6.75
N PRO A 11 -9.45 6.00 -7.71
CA PRO A 11 -10.87 5.83 -7.42
C PRO A 11 -11.17 4.80 -6.34
N PHE A 12 -10.45 3.67 -6.33
CA PHE A 12 -10.66 2.60 -5.35
C PHE A 12 -10.21 3.00 -3.93
N ALA A 13 -9.08 3.69 -3.80
CA ALA A 13 -8.63 4.22 -2.51
C ALA A 13 -9.66 5.21 -1.94
N ARG A 14 -10.18 6.10 -2.78
CA ARG A 14 -11.23 7.05 -2.39
C ARG A 14 -12.54 6.37 -1.99
N LEU A 15 -12.94 5.32 -2.71
CA LEU A 15 -14.13 4.54 -2.40
C LEU A 15 -14.07 3.93 -0.98
N LEU A 16 -12.90 3.43 -0.59
CA LEU A 16 -12.70 2.81 0.72
C LEU A 16 -12.36 3.82 1.83
N GLY A 17 -11.99 5.04 1.49
CA GLY A 17 -11.51 6.03 2.47
C GLY A 17 -10.04 5.85 2.84
N ILE A 18 -9.22 5.32 1.92
CA ILE A 18 -7.78 5.20 2.09
C ILE A 18 -7.10 6.50 1.66
N GLU A 19 -6.23 7.01 2.52
CA GLU A 19 -5.39 8.18 2.26
C GLU A 19 -3.92 7.85 2.49
N VAL A 20 -3.09 8.03 1.47
CA VAL A 20 -1.63 8.01 1.61
C VAL A 20 -1.20 9.37 2.13
N THR A 21 -0.60 9.40 3.32
CA THR A 21 -0.15 10.64 3.96
C THR A 21 1.30 10.96 3.66
N GLU A 22 2.11 9.93 3.41
CA GLU A 22 3.53 10.07 3.06
C GLU A 22 3.98 8.91 2.19
N ALA A 23 4.85 9.16 1.22
CA ALA A 23 5.52 8.14 0.42
C ALA A 23 6.87 8.70 -0.07
N THR A 24 7.95 8.19 0.52
CA THR A 24 9.31 8.68 0.26
C THR A 24 10.37 7.62 0.53
N GLU A 25 11.36 7.55 -0.35
CA GLU A 25 12.59 6.74 -0.17
C GLU A 25 12.37 5.28 0.27
N GLY A 26 11.35 4.62 -0.29
CA GLY A 26 11.04 3.22 0.02
C GLY A 26 10.17 3.01 1.25
N THR A 27 9.62 4.07 1.81
CA THR A 27 8.65 4.03 2.90
C THR A 27 7.34 4.71 2.51
N ALA A 28 6.24 4.31 3.14
CA ALA A 28 4.97 5.00 3.01
C ALA A 28 4.12 4.82 4.27
N THR A 29 3.30 5.83 4.55
CA THR A 29 2.26 5.77 5.56
C THR A 29 0.91 6.04 4.91
N ALA A 30 -0.07 5.19 5.20
CA ALA A 30 -1.44 5.35 4.74
C ALA A 30 -2.44 5.15 5.88
N ARG A 31 -3.63 5.74 5.74
CA ARG A 31 -4.71 5.67 6.72
C ARG A 31 -5.98 5.14 6.07
N LEU A 32 -6.77 4.41 6.84
CA LEU A 32 -8.12 3.99 6.50
C LEU A 32 -9.08 4.47 7.58
N GLU A 33 -10.03 5.32 7.19
CA GLU A 33 -11.11 5.73 8.07
C GLU A 33 -12.11 4.59 8.23
N HIS A 34 -12.40 4.21 9.46
CA HIS A 34 -13.41 3.20 9.77
C HIS A 34 -14.81 3.75 9.47
N SER A 35 -15.62 2.96 8.78
CA SER A 35 -17.00 3.35 8.45
C SER A 35 -17.91 2.12 8.37
N ASP A 36 -19.22 2.36 8.43
CA ASP A 36 -20.22 1.30 8.32
C ASP A 36 -20.20 0.60 6.95
N ASP A 37 -19.74 1.27 5.91
CA ASP A 37 -19.58 0.69 4.57
C ASP A 37 -18.50 -0.39 4.47
N LEU A 38 -17.61 -0.45 5.45
CA LEU A 38 -16.49 -1.40 5.49
C LEU A 38 -16.76 -2.63 6.37
N LEU A 39 -17.91 -2.69 7.05
CA LEU A 39 -18.19 -3.75 8.02
C LEU A 39 -18.33 -5.13 7.37
N SER A 40 -17.83 -6.14 8.06
CA SER A 40 -17.92 -7.54 7.66
C SER A 40 -19.33 -8.13 7.83
N ASN A 41 -20.17 -7.49 8.65
CA ASN A 41 -21.57 -7.85 8.82
C ASN A 41 -22.43 -6.64 9.19
N PRO A 42 -23.76 -6.67 8.95
CA PRO A 42 -24.62 -5.47 9.11
C PRO A 42 -24.81 -4.99 10.54
N THR A 43 -24.51 -5.80 11.53
CA THR A 43 -24.73 -5.52 12.96
C THR A 43 -23.45 -5.53 13.78
N GLY A 44 -22.30 -5.70 13.12
CA GLY A 44 -21.00 -5.74 13.77
C GLY A 44 -20.30 -4.40 13.83
N GLU A 45 -19.08 -4.42 14.32
CA GLU A 45 -18.18 -3.28 14.41
C GLU A 45 -16.86 -3.54 13.64
N VAL A 46 -16.62 -4.78 13.21
CA VAL A 46 -15.35 -5.20 12.61
C VAL A 46 -15.38 -4.95 11.12
N ALA A 47 -14.40 -4.20 10.63
CA ALA A 47 -14.19 -4.00 9.20
C ALA A 47 -13.86 -5.32 8.50
N HIS A 48 -14.36 -5.48 7.28
CA HIS A 48 -14.01 -6.62 6.42
C HIS A 48 -12.50 -6.66 6.18
N GLY A 49 -11.90 -7.83 6.27
CA GLY A 49 -10.46 -8.01 6.07
C GLY A 49 -9.96 -7.52 4.70
N GLY A 50 -10.82 -7.51 3.69
CA GLY A 50 -10.51 -6.94 2.37
C GLY A 50 -10.21 -5.44 2.41
N ALA A 51 -10.82 -4.67 3.32
CA ALA A 51 -10.49 -3.25 3.50
C ALA A 51 -9.09 -3.08 4.11
N THR A 52 -8.76 -3.85 5.12
CA THR A 52 -7.40 -3.88 5.71
C THR A 52 -6.36 -4.33 4.67
N TYR A 53 -6.69 -5.34 3.86
CA TYR A 53 -5.85 -5.81 2.76
C TYR A 53 -5.59 -4.70 1.72
N ALA A 54 -6.63 -3.99 1.31
CA ALA A 54 -6.51 -2.87 0.37
C ALA A 54 -5.63 -1.73 0.92
N LEU A 55 -5.72 -1.45 2.23
CA LEU A 55 -4.85 -0.50 2.90
C LEU A 55 -3.38 -0.96 2.85
N ALA A 56 -3.11 -2.24 3.14
CA ALA A 56 -1.77 -2.81 3.08
C ALA A 56 -1.18 -2.73 1.66
N ASP A 57 -1.96 -3.10 0.66
CA ASP A 57 -1.54 -3.08 -0.74
C ASP A 57 -1.27 -1.65 -1.24
N THR A 58 -2.12 -0.71 -0.88
CA THR A 58 -1.95 0.71 -1.23
C THR A 58 -0.68 1.30 -0.59
N ALA A 59 -0.47 1.07 0.70
CA ALA A 59 0.73 1.54 1.39
C ALA A 59 2.01 0.89 0.83
N GLY A 60 1.97 -0.43 0.60
CA GLY A 60 3.09 -1.16 0.01
C GLY A 60 3.44 -0.68 -1.39
N GLY A 61 2.45 -0.51 -2.25
CA GLY A 61 2.63 0.04 -3.59
C GLY A 61 3.21 1.46 -3.56
N ALA A 62 2.74 2.31 -2.65
CA ALA A 62 3.26 3.66 -2.47
C ALA A 62 4.74 3.67 -2.06
N ALA A 63 5.14 2.77 -1.15
CA ALA A 63 6.53 2.62 -0.74
C ALA A 63 7.43 2.21 -1.92
N VAL A 64 7.02 1.23 -2.73
CA VAL A 64 7.78 0.80 -3.93
C VAL A 64 7.86 1.93 -4.95
N MET A 65 6.73 2.56 -5.28
CA MET A 65 6.67 3.64 -6.26
C MET A 65 7.49 4.85 -5.86
N SER A 66 7.69 5.09 -4.56
CA SER A 66 8.53 6.20 -4.07
C SER A 66 9.99 6.10 -4.51
N LEU A 67 10.45 4.90 -4.86
CA LEU A 67 11.78 4.66 -5.44
C LEU A 67 11.71 4.32 -6.93
N ALA A 68 10.76 3.48 -7.34
CA ALA A 68 10.64 3.03 -8.72
C ALA A 68 10.27 4.17 -9.68
N GLY A 69 9.41 5.07 -9.19
CA GLY A 69 8.89 6.17 -9.97
C GLY A 69 8.00 5.77 -11.15
N ILE A 70 7.58 4.53 -11.18
CA ILE A 70 6.65 3.96 -12.16
C ILE A 70 5.57 3.18 -11.43
N VAL A 71 4.45 2.92 -12.10
CA VAL A 71 3.41 2.04 -11.57
C VAL A 71 3.99 0.64 -11.35
N THR A 72 3.82 0.11 -10.14
CA THR A 72 4.36 -1.18 -9.73
C THR A 72 3.22 -2.14 -9.37
N PRO A 73 2.74 -2.94 -10.36
CA PRO A 73 1.65 -3.87 -10.11
C PRO A 73 1.98 -4.89 -9.02
N THR A 74 1.02 -5.19 -8.18
CA THR A 74 1.13 -6.23 -7.14
C THR A 74 1.16 -7.62 -7.78
N ILE A 75 2.16 -8.43 -7.45
CA ILE A 75 2.25 -9.83 -7.86
C ILE A 75 1.61 -10.71 -6.81
N ASP A 76 1.93 -10.47 -5.54
CA ASP A 76 1.44 -11.23 -4.40
C ASP A 76 1.43 -10.36 -3.15
N MET A 77 0.44 -10.60 -2.28
CA MET A 77 0.36 -9.98 -0.97
C MET A 77 -0.14 -11.02 0.02
N ARG A 78 0.69 -11.37 0.98
CA ARG A 78 0.29 -12.17 2.12
C ARG A 78 0.01 -11.26 3.30
N ILE A 79 -1.10 -11.49 3.98
CA ILE A 79 -1.49 -10.77 5.19
C ILE A 79 -1.84 -11.73 6.31
N ASP A 80 -1.40 -11.42 7.52
CA ASP A 80 -1.79 -12.07 8.76
C ASP A 80 -2.64 -11.10 9.58
N TYR A 81 -3.89 -11.45 9.84
CA TYR A 81 -4.80 -10.69 10.68
C TYR A 81 -4.59 -11.08 12.13
N LEU A 82 -4.23 -10.12 12.98
CA LEU A 82 -3.82 -10.36 14.37
C LEU A 82 -4.87 -9.92 15.38
N SER A 83 -5.62 -8.86 15.06
CA SER A 83 -6.70 -8.32 15.89
C SER A 83 -7.83 -7.78 15.03
N PRO A 84 -9.08 -7.73 15.55
CA PRO A 84 -10.19 -7.13 14.83
C PRO A 84 -9.96 -5.65 14.53
N ALA A 85 -10.32 -5.22 13.33
CA ALA A 85 -10.27 -3.81 12.92
C ALA A 85 -11.59 -3.13 13.29
N THR A 86 -11.64 -2.44 14.42
CA THR A 86 -12.85 -1.79 14.95
C THR A 86 -12.75 -0.27 15.00
N ASP A 87 -11.65 0.30 14.52
CA ASP A 87 -11.38 1.74 14.50
C ASP A 87 -10.56 2.10 13.26
N ASP A 88 -10.23 3.38 13.10
CA ASP A 88 -9.33 3.86 12.07
C ASP A 88 -7.99 3.14 12.12
N LEU A 89 -7.43 2.85 10.96
CA LEU A 89 -6.17 2.12 10.81
C LEU A 89 -5.07 3.01 10.23
N VAL A 90 -3.85 2.73 10.64
CA VAL A 90 -2.63 3.28 10.06
C VAL A 90 -1.74 2.13 9.57
N ALA A 91 -1.33 2.19 8.32
CA ALA A 91 -0.38 1.27 7.71
C ALA A 91 0.94 1.96 7.49
N ASP A 92 2.01 1.38 8.02
CA ASP A 92 3.39 1.79 7.77
C ASP A 92 4.06 0.72 6.91
N ALA A 93 4.47 1.10 5.71
CA ALA A 93 5.12 0.25 4.74
C ALA A 93 6.60 0.59 4.62
N GLU A 94 7.43 -0.44 4.56
CA GLU A 94 8.87 -0.35 4.40
C GLU A 94 9.36 -1.34 3.36
N LEU A 95 10.16 -0.85 2.43
CA LEU A 95 10.80 -1.67 1.42
C LEU A 95 11.86 -2.57 2.07
N VAL A 96 11.74 -3.88 1.87
CA VAL A 96 12.72 -4.88 2.33
C VAL A 96 13.82 -5.06 1.30
N ARG A 97 13.44 -5.09 0.01
CA ARG A 97 14.36 -5.25 -1.11
C ARG A 97 13.76 -4.67 -2.39
N TYR A 98 14.60 -4.04 -3.18
CA TYR A 98 14.29 -3.63 -4.54
C TYR A 98 15.19 -4.37 -5.53
N GLY A 99 14.60 -5.25 -6.34
CA GLY A 99 15.30 -6.00 -7.38
C GLY A 99 14.97 -5.50 -8.79
N ASP A 100 15.68 -6.03 -9.78
CA ASP A 100 15.47 -5.67 -11.20
C ASP A 100 14.08 -6.03 -11.72
N SER A 101 13.47 -7.09 -11.20
CA SER A 101 12.17 -7.58 -11.65
C SER A 101 11.07 -7.45 -10.60
N VAL A 102 11.42 -7.50 -9.31
CA VAL A 102 10.46 -7.46 -8.21
C VAL A 102 11.01 -6.69 -7.02
N ALA A 103 10.12 -6.04 -6.29
CA ALA A 103 10.40 -5.46 -4.98
C ALA A 103 9.58 -6.18 -3.90
N VAL A 104 10.13 -6.27 -2.70
CA VAL A 104 9.47 -6.87 -1.53
C VAL A 104 9.29 -5.81 -0.44
N VAL A 105 8.08 -5.75 0.10
CA VAL A 105 7.68 -4.76 1.11
C VAL A 105 7.12 -5.47 2.34
N ARG A 106 7.41 -4.93 3.52
CA ARG A 106 6.70 -5.23 4.76
C ARG A 106 5.76 -4.10 5.09
N VAL A 107 4.57 -4.45 5.57
CA VAL A 107 3.56 -3.48 6.03
C VAL A 107 3.09 -3.88 7.43
N GLU A 108 3.14 -2.95 8.36
CA GLU A 108 2.58 -3.10 9.69
C GLU A 108 1.35 -2.21 9.85
N ILE A 109 0.25 -2.78 10.33
CA ILE A 109 -1.02 -2.08 10.48
C ILE A 109 -1.43 -2.05 11.94
N HIS A 110 -1.67 -0.85 12.45
CA HIS A 110 -2.14 -0.59 13.81
C HIS A 110 -3.42 0.25 13.75
N ASP A 111 -4.25 0.12 14.77
CA ASP A 111 -5.34 1.07 14.99
C ASP A 111 -4.82 2.35 15.69
N VAL A 112 -5.71 3.32 15.86
CA VAL A 112 -5.37 4.61 16.49
C VAL A 112 -5.01 4.49 17.97
N ASP A 113 -5.36 3.39 18.62
CA ASP A 113 -4.98 3.08 20.01
C ASP A 113 -3.65 2.32 20.12
N GLY A 114 -3.03 2.00 18.97
CA GLY A 114 -1.77 1.28 18.90
C GLY A 114 -1.90 -0.25 18.91
N THR A 115 -3.11 -0.79 18.83
CA THR A 115 -3.34 -2.23 18.69
C THR A 115 -2.79 -2.72 17.35
N HIS A 116 -1.96 -3.76 17.36
CA HIS A 116 -1.43 -4.38 16.14
C HIS A 116 -2.51 -5.21 15.46
N VAL A 117 -3.05 -4.71 14.36
CA VAL A 117 -4.20 -5.29 13.67
C VAL A 117 -3.78 -6.31 12.62
N ALA A 118 -2.73 -6.03 11.86
CA ALA A 118 -2.25 -6.93 10.82
C ALA A 118 -0.78 -6.69 10.47
N THR A 119 -0.14 -7.70 9.91
CA THR A 119 1.16 -7.60 9.25
C THR A 119 1.05 -8.19 7.86
N ALA A 120 1.70 -7.56 6.87
CA ALA A 120 1.65 -8.01 5.49
C ALA A 120 3.04 -7.99 4.85
N HIS A 121 3.20 -8.87 3.85
CA HIS A 121 4.37 -8.91 2.96
C HIS A 121 3.87 -8.89 1.53
N GLY A 122 4.31 -7.89 0.77
CA GLY A 122 3.93 -7.69 -0.61
C GLY A 122 5.10 -7.86 -1.56
N THR A 123 4.82 -8.41 -2.74
CA THR A 123 5.75 -8.48 -3.86
C THR A 123 5.15 -7.70 -5.03
N TYR A 124 5.93 -6.77 -5.57
CA TYR A 124 5.52 -5.86 -6.62
C TYR A 124 6.44 -5.98 -7.83
N LYS A 125 5.88 -5.80 -9.01
CA LYS A 125 6.65 -5.85 -10.26
C LYS A 125 7.36 -4.52 -10.49
N THR A 126 8.69 -4.58 -10.72
CA THR A 126 9.54 -3.40 -10.94
C THR A 126 9.99 -3.21 -12.37
N SER A 127 9.62 -4.13 -13.28
CA SER A 127 10.00 -4.08 -14.69
C SER A 127 8.93 -4.65 -15.61
N GLY A 128 9.01 -4.35 -16.90
CA GLY A 128 8.12 -4.92 -17.92
C GLY A 128 6.76 -4.23 -18.03
N GLN A 129 6.59 -3.03 -17.46
CA GLN A 129 5.40 -2.19 -17.62
C GLN A 129 5.59 -1.22 -18.80
N GLY A 130 5.86 -1.75 -20.01
CA GLY A 130 6.02 -0.94 -21.21
C GLY A 130 4.73 -0.26 -21.65
N GLU A 131 4.84 0.71 -22.56
CA GLU A 131 3.71 1.51 -23.09
C GLU A 131 2.56 0.66 -23.68
N GLU A 132 2.84 -0.59 -24.06
CA GLU A 132 1.83 -1.52 -24.58
C GLU A 132 1.03 -2.26 -23.49
N THR A 133 1.33 -2.01 -22.22
CA THR A 133 0.60 -2.63 -21.10
C THR A 133 -0.38 -1.64 -20.47
N PRO A 134 -1.45 -2.11 -19.83
CA PRO A 134 -2.40 -1.23 -19.13
C PRO A 134 -1.79 -0.37 -18.01
N TRP A 135 -0.55 -0.64 -17.62
CA TRP A 135 0.19 0.10 -16.59
C TRP A 135 1.24 1.06 -17.17
N GLY A 136 1.40 1.11 -18.51
CA GLY A 136 2.49 1.82 -19.18
C GLY A 136 2.25 3.28 -19.56
N GLU A 137 1.03 3.78 -19.44
CA GLU A 137 0.64 5.07 -20.00
C GLU A 137 1.18 6.32 -19.27
N ASP A 138 1.78 6.19 -18.06
CA ASP A 138 2.22 7.35 -17.27
C ASP A 138 3.55 7.16 -16.52
N SER A 139 4.50 6.40 -17.07
CA SER A 139 5.73 6.06 -16.33
C SER A 139 6.95 6.92 -16.71
N GLU A 140 7.00 8.16 -16.24
CA GLU A 140 8.28 8.90 -16.13
C GLU A 140 8.51 9.34 -14.69
N VAL A 141 9.10 8.49 -13.87
CA VAL A 141 9.68 8.93 -12.61
C VAL A 141 10.98 8.18 -12.35
N GLY A 142 12.04 8.92 -12.25
CA GLY A 142 13.39 8.49 -12.43
C GLY A 142 14.04 7.62 -11.36
N ASP A 143 15.07 7.01 -11.80
CA ASP A 143 16.07 6.12 -11.23
C ASP A 143 16.71 6.65 -9.93
N LYS A 144 16.24 6.20 -8.78
CA LYS A 144 16.82 6.55 -7.46
C LYS A 144 16.71 5.43 -6.43
N VAL A 145 17.03 4.20 -6.81
CA VAL A 145 17.10 3.13 -5.82
C VAL A 145 18.45 3.16 -5.12
N PRO A 146 18.52 3.34 -3.80
CA PRO A 146 19.75 3.24 -3.04
C PRO A 146 20.41 1.87 -3.18
N ASP A 147 21.76 1.83 -3.20
CA ASP A 147 22.51 0.60 -3.44
C ASP A 147 22.30 -0.47 -2.35
N ASP A 148 22.00 -0.07 -1.14
CA ASP A 148 21.72 -0.95 0.00
C ASP A 148 20.35 -1.66 -0.07
N LEU A 149 19.49 -1.23 -0.99
CA LEU A 149 18.17 -1.83 -1.25
C LEU A 149 18.11 -2.68 -2.53
N ARG A 150 19.22 -2.75 -3.28
CA ARG A 150 19.33 -3.53 -4.53
C ARG A 150 19.65 -5.00 -4.31
#